data_c7cd4f761302b69a8f16fec4a952a281
#
_entry.id   c7cd4f761302b69a8f16fec4a952a281
#
_cell.length_a   1.000
_cell.length_b   1.000
_cell.length_c   1.000
_cell.angle_alpha   90.00
_cell.angle_beta   90.00
_cell.angle_gamma   90.00
#
_symmetry.space_group_name_H-M   'P 1'
#
loop_
_entity.id
_entity.type
_entity.pdbx_description
1 polymer ?
#
loop_
_entity_poly.entity_id
_entity_poly.type
_entity_poly.pdbx_seq_one_letter_code
_entity_poly.pdbx_strand_id
1 'polypeptide(L)'
;MPAGFTFSIWGVIYLLLLSYSIGFTYYTLKQEQYPKALAFIERINIYFLLTCVFNMSWIVAWHYLQIELSVLIMLLFLITLIQLFLKTIIMAPDLTLTQRFILQTPFIMYLGWISVATIANITALLVAYKWTALTIAPVYWSAAMILIAIILAVLMLIKFKAVPFALVVAWALWGIYNAQGSVAPILANLTAGGIGVLITVSFFTFFKSKNQLVN
;
A
#
# COMPACT_ATOMS: atom_id res chain seq x y z
N MET A 1 4.20 -17.78 -1.17
CA MET A 1 3.84 -16.59 -1.97
C MET A 1 2.33 -16.50 -2.06
N PRO A 2 1.71 -15.32 -2.20
CA PRO A 2 0.27 -15.19 -2.39
C PRO A 2 -0.18 -15.79 -3.73
N ALA A 3 -1.49 -16.05 -3.88
CA ALA A 3 -2.08 -16.54 -5.12
C ALA A 3 -1.91 -15.51 -6.26
N GLY A 4 -1.84 -15.99 -7.51
CA GLY A 4 -1.57 -15.13 -8.68
C GLY A 4 -2.57 -13.99 -8.87
N PHE A 5 -3.87 -14.23 -8.59
CA PHE A 5 -4.90 -13.19 -8.69
C PHE A 5 -4.64 -11.97 -7.77
N THR A 6 -3.85 -12.14 -6.69
CA THR A 6 -3.52 -11.05 -5.75
C THR A 6 -2.86 -9.87 -6.45
N PHE A 7 -2.11 -10.15 -7.53
CA PHE A 7 -1.44 -9.12 -8.32
C PHE A 7 -2.38 -8.27 -9.18
N SER A 8 -3.68 -8.65 -9.31
CA SER A 8 -4.67 -7.81 -10.00
C SER A 8 -4.90 -6.45 -9.33
N ILE A 9 -4.49 -6.30 -8.08
CA ILE A 9 -4.48 -5.01 -7.36
C ILE A 9 -3.72 -3.91 -8.12
N TRP A 10 -2.70 -4.27 -8.92
CA TRP A 10 -2.01 -3.33 -9.80
C TRP A 10 -2.96 -2.63 -10.77
N GLY A 11 -3.96 -3.36 -11.30
CA GLY A 11 -4.98 -2.76 -12.16
C GLY A 11 -5.77 -1.65 -11.44
N VAL A 12 -6.17 -1.90 -10.19
CA VAL A 12 -6.87 -0.90 -9.37
C VAL A 12 -5.98 0.30 -9.08
N ILE A 13 -4.71 0.05 -8.70
CA ILE A 13 -3.73 1.11 -8.42
C ILE A 13 -3.51 1.97 -9.67
N TYR A 14 -3.32 1.37 -10.84
CA TYR A 14 -3.10 2.12 -12.09
C TYR A 14 -4.33 2.91 -12.52
N LEU A 15 -5.54 2.40 -12.33
CA LEU A 15 -6.77 3.16 -12.58
C LEU A 15 -6.88 4.38 -11.64
N LEU A 16 -6.50 4.23 -10.39
CA LEU A 16 -6.48 5.34 -9.44
C LEU A 16 -5.37 6.36 -9.77
N LEU A 17 -4.19 5.91 -10.19
CA LEU A 17 -3.12 6.80 -10.65
C LEU A 17 -3.50 7.52 -11.95
N LEU A 18 -4.26 6.88 -12.84
CA LEU A 18 -4.86 7.53 -14.00
C LEU A 18 -5.85 8.61 -13.57
N SER A 19 -6.72 8.33 -12.58
CA SER A 19 -7.64 9.34 -12.03
C SER A 19 -6.89 10.52 -11.42
N TYR A 20 -5.76 10.26 -10.72
CA TYR A 20 -4.85 11.30 -10.24
C TYR A 20 -4.28 12.13 -11.39
N SER A 21 -3.80 11.52 -12.46
CA SER A 21 -3.21 12.22 -13.62
C SER A 21 -4.24 13.10 -14.33
N ILE A 22 -5.50 12.62 -14.46
CA ILE A 22 -6.60 13.42 -14.99
C ILE A 22 -6.91 14.60 -14.04
N GLY A 23 -6.99 14.33 -12.73
CA GLY A 23 -7.20 15.36 -11.71
C GLY A 23 -6.07 16.40 -11.68
N PHE A 24 -4.81 15.94 -11.78
CA PHE A 24 -3.64 16.80 -11.92
C PHE A 24 -3.83 17.81 -13.07
N THR A 25 -4.13 17.31 -14.28
CA THR A 25 -4.34 18.17 -15.46
C THR A 25 -5.51 19.12 -15.26
N TYR A 26 -6.66 18.63 -14.76
CA TYR A 26 -7.85 19.44 -14.52
C TYR A 26 -7.59 20.59 -13.53
N TYR A 27 -7.00 20.30 -12.36
CA TYR A 27 -6.76 21.30 -11.34
C TYR A 27 -5.65 22.28 -11.72
N THR A 28 -4.65 21.84 -12.51
CA THR A 28 -3.62 22.73 -13.03
C THR A 28 -4.18 23.70 -14.07
N LEU A 29 -5.06 23.26 -14.97
CA LEU A 29 -5.72 24.13 -15.94
C LEU A 29 -6.70 25.13 -15.30
N LYS A 30 -7.29 24.76 -14.13
CA LYS A 30 -8.22 25.61 -13.39
C LYS A 30 -7.63 26.12 -12.08
N GLN A 31 -6.36 26.45 -12.06
CA GLN A 31 -5.59 26.82 -10.87
C GLN A 31 -6.22 27.96 -10.04
N GLU A 32 -6.81 28.97 -10.71
CA GLU A 32 -7.47 30.11 -10.04
C GLU A 32 -8.69 29.67 -9.21
N GLN A 33 -9.42 28.64 -9.69
CA GLN A 33 -10.61 28.11 -8.98
C GLN A 33 -10.24 27.12 -7.88
N TYR A 34 -9.08 26.45 -7.98
CA TYR A 34 -8.69 25.36 -7.08
C TYR A 34 -7.27 25.53 -6.51
N PRO A 35 -6.92 26.68 -5.90
CA PRO A 35 -5.56 26.96 -5.44
C PRO A 35 -5.04 25.93 -4.42
N LYS A 36 -5.93 25.39 -3.55
CA LYS A 36 -5.55 24.38 -2.56
C LYS A 36 -5.20 23.03 -3.21
N ALA A 37 -5.94 22.63 -4.25
CA ALA A 37 -5.64 21.41 -4.99
C ALA A 37 -4.31 21.55 -5.77
N LEU A 38 -4.05 22.73 -6.36
CA LEU A 38 -2.78 23.01 -7.03
C LEU A 38 -1.61 22.94 -6.05
N ALA A 39 -1.70 23.60 -4.89
CA ALA A 39 -0.66 23.58 -3.87
C ALA A 39 -0.37 22.14 -3.37
N PHE A 40 -1.42 21.31 -3.26
CA PHE A 40 -1.26 19.88 -2.94
C PHE A 40 -0.46 19.15 -4.03
N ILE A 41 -0.83 19.34 -5.29
CA ILE A 41 -0.20 18.71 -6.45
C ILE A 41 1.28 19.11 -6.54
N GLU A 42 1.61 20.41 -6.46
CA GLU A 42 2.98 20.92 -6.51
C GLU A 42 3.86 20.33 -5.40
N ARG A 43 3.28 20.12 -4.21
CA ARG A 43 4.00 19.55 -3.07
C ARG A 43 4.41 18.10 -3.25
N ILE A 44 3.64 17.32 -4.03
CA ILE A 44 3.85 15.88 -4.18
C ILE A 44 4.37 15.47 -5.56
N ASN A 45 4.37 16.37 -6.55
CA ASN A 45 4.64 16.06 -7.94
C ASN A 45 5.98 15.33 -8.15
N ILE A 46 7.07 15.81 -7.55
CA ILE A 46 8.39 15.16 -7.67
C ILE A 46 8.37 13.73 -7.09
N TYR A 47 7.65 13.50 -5.99
CA TYR A 47 7.54 12.16 -5.40
C TYR A 47 6.72 11.24 -6.29
N PHE A 48 5.66 11.73 -6.91
CA PHE A 48 4.88 10.97 -7.89
C PHE A 48 5.76 10.55 -9.08
N LEU A 49 6.54 11.45 -9.66
CA LEU A 49 7.46 11.13 -10.75
C LEU A 49 8.49 10.07 -10.32
N LEU A 50 9.06 10.19 -9.12
CA LEU A 50 9.99 9.20 -8.57
C LEU A 50 9.30 7.84 -8.39
N THR A 51 8.04 7.79 -7.95
CA THR A 51 7.31 6.51 -7.86
C THR A 51 7.12 5.85 -9.22
N CYS A 52 6.89 6.63 -10.27
CA CYS A 52 6.79 6.09 -11.64
C CYS A 52 8.14 5.49 -12.10
N VAL A 53 9.25 6.19 -11.84
CA VAL A 53 10.59 5.70 -12.18
C VAL A 53 10.91 4.42 -11.42
N PHE A 54 10.70 4.39 -10.10
CA PHE A 54 10.98 3.21 -9.29
C PHE A 54 10.08 2.02 -9.66
N ASN A 55 8.81 2.27 -10.00
CA ASN A 55 7.92 1.20 -10.46
C ASN A 55 8.42 0.56 -11.75
N MET A 56 8.74 1.36 -12.76
CA MET A 56 9.29 0.84 -14.02
C MET A 56 10.61 0.10 -13.81
N SER A 57 11.53 0.68 -13.04
CA SER A 57 12.82 0.08 -12.73
C SER A 57 12.69 -1.24 -11.97
N TRP A 58 11.75 -1.31 -11.01
CA TRP A 58 11.48 -2.54 -10.28
C TRP A 58 10.92 -3.65 -11.17
N ILE A 59 9.99 -3.33 -12.08
CA ILE A 59 9.44 -4.31 -13.03
C ILE A 59 10.57 -4.89 -13.89
N VAL A 60 11.48 -4.04 -14.39
CA VAL A 60 12.62 -4.47 -15.20
C VAL A 60 13.56 -5.35 -14.38
N ALA A 61 13.98 -4.90 -13.20
CA ALA A 61 14.88 -5.68 -12.33
C ALA A 61 14.28 -7.05 -11.95
N TRP A 62 12.98 -7.08 -11.64
CA TRP A 62 12.26 -8.31 -11.33
C TRP A 62 12.16 -9.25 -12.53
N HIS A 63 11.88 -8.72 -13.72
CA HIS A 63 11.79 -9.51 -14.95
C HIS A 63 13.12 -10.19 -15.31
N TYR A 64 14.24 -9.50 -15.11
CA TYR A 64 15.57 -10.04 -15.34
C TYR A 64 16.15 -10.79 -14.14
N LEU A 65 15.33 -11.14 -13.14
CA LEU A 65 15.72 -11.90 -11.94
C LEU A 65 16.89 -11.27 -11.16
N GLN A 66 17.04 -9.94 -11.23
CA GLN A 66 18.01 -9.17 -10.45
C GLN A 66 17.44 -8.93 -9.05
N ILE A 67 17.42 -9.98 -8.21
CA ILE A 67 16.66 -9.99 -6.95
C ILE A 67 17.19 -8.92 -5.98
N GLU A 68 18.51 -8.79 -5.82
CA GLU A 68 19.15 -7.80 -4.94
C GLU A 68 18.80 -6.37 -5.37
N LEU A 69 18.93 -6.09 -6.68
CA LEU A 69 18.59 -4.80 -7.26
C LEU A 69 17.11 -4.50 -7.09
N SER A 70 16.25 -5.50 -7.28
CA SER A 70 14.82 -5.33 -7.11
C SER A 70 14.44 -4.96 -5.66
N VAL A 71 15.12 -5.54 -4.65
CA VAL A 71 14.92 -5.17 -3.23
C VAL A 71 15.39 -3.75 -2.97
N LEU A 72 16.55 -3.36 -3.47
CA LEU A 72 17.05 -1.98 -3.31
C LEU A 72 16.07 -0.96 -3.90
N ILE A 73 15.62 -1.18 -5.15
CA ILE A 73 14.63 -0.30 -5.81
C ILE A 73 13.32 -0.29 -5.00
N MET A 74 12.84 -1.42 -4.52
CA MET A 74 11.62 -1.52 -3.72
C MET A 74 11.71 -0.74 -2.41
N LEU A 75 12.85 -0.75 -1.74
CA LEU A 75 13.08 0.06 -0.53
C LEU A 75 13.07 1.55 -0.83
N LEU A 76 13.74 2.01 -1.90
CA LEU A 76 13.71 3.41 -2.33
C LEU A 76 12.28 3.84 -2.71
N PHE A 77 11.54 2.96 -3.35
CA PHE A 77 10.16 3.16 -3.72
C PHE A 77 9.26 3.31 -2.47
N LEU A 78 9.40 2.42 -1.50
CA LEU A 78 8.68 2.48 -0.23
C LEU A 78 8.98 3.80 0.51
N ILE A 79 10.25 4.17 0.64
CA ILE A 79 10.66 5.43 1.28
C ILE A 79 10.02 6.63 0.56
N THR A 80 10.02 6.64 -0.77
CA THR A 80 9.41 7.71 -1.57
C THR A 80 7.91 7.82 -1.32
N LEU A 81 7.19 6.69 -1.27
CA LEU A 81 5.76 6.66 -0.96
C LEU A 81 5.45 7.08 0.48
N ILE A 82 6.30 6.72 1.45
CA ILE A 82 6.17 7.21 2.83
C ILE A 82 6.31 8.73 2.88
N GLN A 83 7.32 9.31 2.22
CA GLN A 83 7.51 10.76 2.16
C GLN A 83 6.32 11.46 1.48
N LEU A 84 5.82 10.90 0.38
CA LEU A 84 4.62 11.39 -0.30
C LEU A 84 3.42 11.36 0.64
N PHE A 85 3.16 10.23 1.30
CA PHE A 85 2.06 10.06 2.23
C PHE A 85 2.12 11.07 3.38
N LEU A 86 3.28 11.27 4.01
CA LEU A 86 3.44 12.26 5.10
C LEU A 86 3.12 13.68 4.64
N LYS A 87 3.48 14.05 3.40
CA LYS A 87 3.13 15.35 2.84
C LYS A 87 1.63 15.47 2.56
N THR A 88 0.99 14.42 2.08
CA THR A 88 -0.44 14.43 1.77
C THR A 88 -1.31 14.54 3.02
N ILE A 89 -0.90 13.94 4.14
CA ILE A 89 -1.68 14.03 5.40
C ILE A 89 -1.77 15.48 5.90
N ILE A 90 -0.68 16.22 5.82
CA ILE A 90 -0.62 17.62 6.32
C ILE A 90 -1.60 18.50 5.55
N MET A 91 -1.75 18.28 4.25
CA MET A 91 -2.56 19.11 3.36
C MET A 91 -3.98 18.58 3.11
N ALA A 92 -4.25 17.34 3.47
CA ALA A 92 -5.56 16.72 3.24
C ALA A 92 -6.74 17.49 3.87
N PRO A 93 -6.64 18.10 5.07
CA PRO A 93 -7.74 18.86 5.65
C PRO A 93 -8.25 19.99 4.77
N ASP A 94 -7.41 20.57 3.93
CA ASP A 94 -7.73 21.67 3.03
C ASP A 94 -8.48 21.28 1.76
N LEU A 95 -8.55 19.97 1.48
CA LEU A 95 -9.17 19.42 0.29
C LEU A 95 -10.60 18.97 0.53
N THR A 96 -11.46 19.12 -0.48
CA THR A 96 -12.80 18.50 -0.48
C THR A 96 -12.70 16.97 -0.52
N LEU A 97 -13.80 16.29 -0.19
CA LEU A 97 -13.85 14.81 -0.24
C LEU A 97 -13.51 14.26 -1.63
N THR A 98 -14.03 14.89 -2.69
CA THR A 98 -13.73 14.50 -4.08
C THR A 98 -12.25 14.70 -4.41
N GLN A 99 -11.66 15.83 -4.01
CA GLN A 99 -10.23 16.09 -4.20
C GLN A 99 -9.37 15.10 -3.44
N ARG A 100 -9.74 14.74 -2.19
CA ARG A 100 -9.02 13.70 -1.43
C ARG A 100 -9.10 12.34 -2.13
N PHE A 101 -10.28 11.98 -2.63
CA PHE A 101 -10.44 10.72 -3.35
C PHE A 101 -9.54 10.67 -4.60
N ILE A 102 -9.50 11.73 -5.40
CA ILE A 102 -8.72 11.79 -6.65
C ILE A 102 -7.23 11.97 -6.39
N LEU A 103 -6.83 12.84 -5.45
CA LEU A 103 -5.45 13.28 -5.30
C LEU A 103 -4.68 12.52 -4.20
N GLN A 104 -5.36 11.98 -3.17
CA GLN A 104 -4.72 11.35 -2.01
C GLN A 104 -4.91 9.83 -1.97
N THR A 105 -6.14 9.33 -2.21
CA THR A 105 -6.46 7.89 -2.09
C THR A 105 -5.57 6.99 -2.94
N PRO A 106 -5.19 7.35 -4.20
CA PRO A 106 -4.28 6.54 -5.01
C PRO A 106 -2.98 6.20 -4.29
N PHE A 107 -2.39 7.18 -3.64
CA PHE A 107 -1.09 7.02 -2.95
C PHE A 107 -1.20 6.25 -1.63
N ILE A 108 -2.33 6.35 -0.93
CA ILE A 108 -2.59 5.54 0.28
C ILE A 108 -2.71 4.06 -0.09
N MET A 109 -3.43 3.73 -1.17
CA MET A 109 -3.53 2.35 -1.67
C MET A 109 -2.18 1.85 -2.18
N TYR A 110 -1.48 2.70 -2.92
CA TYR A 110 -0.16 2.36 -3.45
C TYR A 110 0.84 2.07 -2.34
N LEU A 111 0.87 2.90 -1.29
CA LEU A 111 1.71 2.66 -0.11
C LEU A 111 1.36 1.32 0.57
N GLY A 112 0.08 1.01 0.71
CA GLY A 112 -0.37 -0.28 1.26
C GLY A 112 0.18 -1.46 0.47
N TRP A 113 0.07 -1.41 -0.86
CA TRP A 113 0.58 -2.47 -1.73
C TRP A 113 2.10 -2.59 -1.70
N ILE A 114 2.82 -1.48 -1.83
CA ILE A 114 4.29 -1.49 -1.81
C ILE A 114 4.83 -1.93 -0.45
N SER A 115 4.15 -1.65 0.66
CA SER A 115 4.53 -2.17 1.98
C SER A 115 4.50 -3.70 2.01
N VAL A 116 3.43 -4.32 1.53
CA VAL A 116 3.32 -5.79 1.44
C VAL A 116 4.28 -6.36 0.40
N ALA A 117 4.40 -5.72 -0.76
CA ALA A 117 5.31 -6.14 -1.82
C ALA A 117 6.78 -6.08 -1.39
N THR A 118 7.16 -5.11 -0.55
CA THR A 118 8.50 -5.03 0.04
C THR A 118 8.79 -6.24 0.93
N ILE A 119 7.84 -6.62 1.78
CA ILE A 119 7.97 -7.82 2.63
C ILE A 119 8.15 -9.07 1.74
N ALA A 120 7.34 -9.22 0.69
CA ALA A 120 7.41 -10.34 -0.23
C ALA A 120 8.73 -10.37 -1.01
N ASN A 121 9.23 -9.21 -1.44
CA ASN A 121 10.48 -9.07 -2.19
C ASN A 121 11.71 -9.43 -1.31
N ILE A 122 11.75 -8.93 -0.06
CA ILE A 122 12.77 -9.31 0.92
C ILE A 122 12.71 -10.81 1.20
N THR A 123 11.51 -11.38 1.35
CA THR A 123 11.34 -12.82 1.56
C THR A 123 11.90 -13.62 0.37
N ALA A 124 11.67 -13.18 -0.87
CA ALA A 124 12.21 -13.80 -2.06
C ALA A 124 13.75 -13.78 -2.08
N LEU A 125 14.37 -12.65 -1.65
CA LEU A 125 15.81 -12.53 -1.51
C LEU A 125 16.36 -13.53 -0.49
N LEU A 126 15.75 -13.62 0.69
CA LEU A 126 16.17 -14.55 1.74
C LEU A 126 16.09 -16.01 1.28
N VAL A 127 15.04 -16.36 0.53
CA VAL A 127 14.90 -17.71 -0.06
C VAL A 127 15.98 -17.97 -1.11
N ALA A 128 16.29 -16.98 -1.96
CA ALA A 128 17.34 -17.11 -3.00
C ALA A 128 18.72 -17.38 -2.38
N TYR A 129 19.02 -16.75 -1.25
CA TYR A 129 20.25 -16.99 -0.48
C TYR A 129 20.20 -18.22 0.42
N LYS A 130 19.14 -19.03 0.36
CA LYS A 130 18.95 -20.20 1.24
C LYS A 130 19.15 -19.86 2.71
N TRP A 131 18.72 -18.65 3.10
CA TRP A 131 18.89 -18.17 4.46
C TRP A 131 18.04 -19.02 5.43
N THR A 132 18.71 -19.81 6.24
CA THR A 132 18.09 -20.66 7.25
C THR A 132 18.03 -19.92 8.59
N ALA A 133 17.17 -18.89 8.66
CA ALA A 133 16.99 -18.02 9.82
C ALA A 133 16.99 -18.79 11.14
N LEU A 134 18.14 -18.88 11.82
CA LEU A 134 18.25 -19.38 13.20
C LEU A 134 17.51 -20.71 13.45
N THR A 135 17.47 -21.64 12.46
CA THR A 135 16.71 -22.90 12.56
C THR A 135 15.17 -22.74 12.68
N ILE A 136 14.62 -21.55 12.48
CA ILE A 136 13.17 -21.30 12.52
C ILE A 136 12.53 -21.86 11.25
N ALA A 137 11.49 -22.67 11.42
CA ALA A 137 10.76 -23.21 10.28
C ALA A 137 10.12 -22.11 9.44
N PRO A 138 10.11 -22.20 8.09
CA PRO A 138 9.60 -21.16 7.18
C PRO A 138 8.18 -20.68 7.48
N VAL A 139 7.34 -21.54 8.05
CA VAL A 139 5.95 -21.20 8.42
C VAL A 139 5.89 -20.14 9.53
N TYR A 140 6.76 -20.22 10.54
CA TYR A 140 6.79 -19.24 11.64
C TYR A 140 7.35 -17.91 11.19
N TRP A 141 8.34 -17.95 10.27
CA TRP A 141 8.84 -16.73 9.63
C TRP A 141 7.74 -16.02 8.83
N SER A 142 7.01 -16.79 8.03
CA SER A 142 5.87 -16.27 7.27
C SER A 142 4.78 -15.70 8.19
N ALA A 143 4.49 -16.38 9.32
CA ALA A 143 3.53 -15.89 10.31
C ALA A 143 3.98 -14.55 10.94
N ALA A 144 5.26 -14.40 11.25
CA ALA A 144 5.82 -13.15 11.77
C ALA A 144 5.66 -12.00 10.77
N MET A 145 5.93 -12.23 9.48
CA MET A 145 5.76 -11.21 8.43
C MET A 145 4.28 -10.82 8.23
N ILE A 146 3.36 -11.77 8.30
CA ILE A 146 1.91 -11.53 8.26
C ILE A 146 1.49 -10.67 9.47
N LEU A 147 1.94 -10.99 10.67
CA LEU A 147 1.66 -10.21 11.86
C LEU A 147 2.17 -8.77 11.75
N ILE A 148 3.38 -8.57 11.26
CA ILE A 148 3.94 -7.23 11.02
C ILE A 148 3.04 -6.45 10.05
N ALA A 149 2.59 -7.05 8.95
CA ALA A 149 1.69 -6.41 8.00
C ALA A 149 0.34 -6.03 8.64
N ILE A 150 -0.26 -6.90 9.46
CA ILE A 150 -1.51 -6.63 10.17
C ILE A 150 -1.33 -5.48 11.18
N ILE A 151 -0.28 -5.53 12.00
CA ILE A 151 0.03 -4.48 12.99
C ILE A 151 0.22 -3.13 12.29
N LEU A 152 1.00 -3.09 11.21
CA LEU A 152 1.21 -1.88 10.42
C LEU A 152 -0.12 -1.33 9.90
N ALA A 153 -0.99 -2.18 9.34
CA ALA A 153 -2.29 -1.76 8.82
C ALA A 153 -3.23 -1.23 9.92
N VAL A 154 -3.25 -1.86 11.09
CA VAL A 154 -4.00 -1.38 12.25
C VAL A 154 -3.47 -0.03 12.74
N LEU A 155 -2.16 0.14 12.83
CA LEU A 155 -1.55 1.43 13.18
C LEU A 155 -1.90 2.54 12.18
N MET A 156 -1.90 2.23 10.88
CA MET A 156 -2.30 3.15 9.82
C MET A 156 -3.78 3.54 9.92
N LEU A 157 -4.66 2.59 10.30
CA LEU A 157 -6.08 2.87 10.56
C LEU A 157 -6.28 3.77 11.77
N ILE A 158 -5.66 3.44 12.90
CA ILE A 158 -5.86 4.15 14.17
C ILE A 158 -5.29 5.58 14.07
N LYS A 159 -4.04 5.70 13.59
CA LYS A 159 -3.32 6.96 13.58
C LYS A 159 -3.74 7.90 12.46
N PHE A 160 -3.98 7.37 11.26
CA PHE A 160 -4.17 8.17 10.05
C PHE A 160 -5.53 7.96 9.37
N LYS A 161 -6.38 7.09 9.92
CA LYS A 161 -7.68 6.72 9.32
C LYS A 161 -7.52 6.23 7.86
N ALA A 162 -6.39 5.58 7.56
CA ALA A 162 -5.99 5.17 6.22
C ALA A 162 -6.72 3.87 5.79
N VAL A 163 -8.04 3.92 5.66
CA VAL A 163 -8.87 2.78 5.27
C VAL A 163 -8.39 2.15 3.95
N PRO A 164 -8.05 2.90 2.89
CA PRO A 164 -7.56 2.30 1.64
C PRO A 164 -6.30 1.45 1.81
N PHE A 165 -5.37 1.85 2.70
CA PHE A 165 -4.19 1.06 3.04
C PHE A 165 -4.56 -0.31 3.63
N ALA A 166 -5.44 -0.31 4.62
CA ALA A 166 -5.84 -1.52 5.31
C ALA A 166 -6.61 -2.49 4.40
N LEU A 167 -7.44 -1.98 3.49
CA LEU A 167 -8.14 -2.81 2.51
C LEU A 167 -7.17 -3.51 1.54
N VAL A 168 -6.09 -2.85 1.14
CA VAL A 168 -5.04 -3.46 0.32
C VAL A 168 -4.30 -4.55 1.08
N VAL A 169 -3.99 -4.33 2.35
CA VAL A 169 -3.36 -5.37 3.19
C VAL A 169 -4.32 -6.55 3.38
N ALA A 170 -5.62 -6.32 3.62
CA ALA A 170 -6.62 -7.37 3.71
C ALA A 170 -6.73 -8.18 2.40
N TRP A 171 -6.66 -7.51 1.23
CA TRP A 171 -6.59 -8.16 -0.08
C TRP A 171 -5.37 -9.07 -0.20
N ALA A 172 -4.19 -8.59 0.21
CA ALA A 172 -2.96 -9.40 0.18
C ALA A 172 -3.05 -10.61 1.11
N LEU A 173 -3.62 -10.45 2.33
CA LEU A 173 -3.88 -11.54 3.25
C LEU A 173 -4.82 -12.58 2.65
N TRP A 174 -5.86 -12.15 1.94
CA TRP A 174 -6.77 -13.06 1.24
C TRP A 174 -6.04 -13.86 0.15
N GLY A 175 -5.12 -13.25 -0.57
CA GLY A 175 -4.26 -13.96 -1.52
C GLY A 175 -3.35 -15.00 -0.87
N ILE A 176 -2.82 -14.71 0.33
CA ILE A 176 -2.03 -15.68 1.10
C ILE A 176 -2.92 -16.81 1.62
N TYR A 177 -4.10 -16.50 2.15
CA TYR A 177 -5.08 -17.48 2.60
C TYR A 177 -5.40 -18.52 1.51
N ASN A 178 -5.69 -18.04 0.29
CA ASN A 178 -6.01 -18.92 -0.84
C ASN A 178 -4.82 -19.77 -1.31
N ALA A 179 -3.60 -19.25 -1.21
CA ALA A 179 -2.41 -19.98 -1.66
C ALA A 179 -1.88 -20.99 -0.63
N GLN A 180 -2.06 -20.73 0.67
CA GLN A 180 -1.41 -21.46 1.74
C GLN A 180 -2.38 -22.15 2.71
N GLY A 181 -3.68 -21.87 2.63
CA GLY A 181 -4.68 -22.29 3.60
C GLY A 181 -4.78 -23.80 3.76
N SER A 182 -4.63 -24.57 2.68
CA SER A 182 -4.66 -26.04 2.70
C SER A 182 -3.34 -26.67 3.17
N VAL A 183 -2.21 -25.94 3.07
CA VAL A 183 -0.87 -26.47 3.35
C VAL A 183 -0.40 -26.11 4.77
N ALA A 184 -0.79 -24.93 5.26
CA ALA A 184 -0.35 -24.39 6.54
C ALA A 184 -1.52 -23.78 7.33
N PRO A 185 -2.25 -24.57 8.15
CA PRO A 185 -3.42 -24.12 8.89
C PRO A 185 -3.15 -22.90 9.79
N ILE A 186 -1.94 -22.78 10.35
CA ILE A 186 -1.55 -21.61 11.16
C ILE A 186 -1.57 -20.31 10.34
N LEU A 187 -1.13 -20.35 9.08
CA LEU A 187 -1.16 -19.18 8.20
C LEU A 187 -2.60 -18.87 7.76
N ALA A 188 -3.42 -19.90 7.51
CA ALA A 188 -4.84 -19.73 7.19
C ALA A 188 -5.58 -19.02 8.32
N ASN A 189 -5.46 -19.50 9.56
CA ASN A 189 -6.13 -18.90 10.70
C ASN A 189 -5.65 -17.46 10.96
N LEU A 190 -4.34 -17.23 10.85
CA LEU A 190 -3.76 -15.90 11.06
C LEU A 190 -4.22 -14.90 10.00
N THR A 191 -4.24 -15.28 8.72
CA THR A 191 -4.70 -14.42 7.63
C THR A 191 -6.19 -14.15 7.72
N ALA A 192 -7.02 -15.17 7.98
CA ALA A 192 -8.46 -15.01 8.16
C ALA A 192 -8.80 -14.09 9.35
N GLY A 193 -8.15 -14.31 10.50
CA GLY A 193 -8.28 -13.42 11.67
C GLY A 193 -7.84 -12.00 11.37
N GLY A 194 -6.71 -11.83 10.68
CA GLY A 194 -6.20 -10.52 10.24
C GLY A 194 -7.16 -9.78 9.32
N ILE A 195 -7.76 -10.46 8.33
CA ILE A 195 -8.79 -9.89 7.46
C ILE A 195 -9.99 -9.41 8.29
N GLY A 196 -10.49 -10.26 9.20
CA GLY A 196 -11.60 -9.92 10.09
C GLY A 196 -11.32 -8.65 10.92
N VAL A 197 -10.14 -8.57 11.54
CA VAL A 197 -9.70 -7.38 12.30
C VAL A 197 -9.64 -6.14 11.42
N LEU A 198 -8.99 -6.22 10.25
CA LEU A 198 -8.81 -5.07 9.37
C LEU A 198 -10.16 -4.56 8.82
N ILE A 199 -11.08 -5.45 8.44
CA ILE A 199 -12.41 -5.06 7.96
C ILE A 199 -13.20 -4.40 9.10
N THR A 200 -13.22 -5.00 10.28
CA THR A 200 -13.95 -4.49 11.45
C THR A 200 -13.44 -3.11 11.86
N VAL A 201 -12.12 -2.95 12.03
CA VAL A 201 -11.52 -1.66 12.40
C VAL A 201 -11.72 -0.61 11.29
N SER A 202 -11.65 -0.98 10.01
CA SER A 202 -11.93 -0.10 8.88
C SER A 202 -13.37 0.41 8.91
N PHE A 203 -14.33 -0.47 9.17
CA PHE A 203 -15.75 -0.13 9.30
C PHE A 203 -15.97 0.91 10.41
N PHE A 204 -15.50 0.65 11.62
CA PHE A 204 -15.61 1.59 12.73
C PHE A 204 -14.92 2.92 12.45
N THR A 205 -13.74 2.89 11.84
CA THR A 205 -12.98 4.10 11.47
C THR A 205 -13.75 4.96 10.47
N PHE A 206 -14.37 4.34 9.48
CA PHE A 206 -15.15 5.03 8.45
C PHE A 206 -16.38 5.72 9.05
N PHE A 207 -17.17 5.03 9.89
CA PHE A 207 -18.37 5.60 10.51
C PHE A 207 -18.04 6.69 11.52
N LYS A 208 -16.99 6.54 12.33
CA LYS A 208 -16.53 7.57 13.25
C LYS A 208 -16.08 8.84 12.51
N SER A 209 -15.42 8.70 11.39
CA SER A 209 -14.99 9.83 10.55
C SER A 209 -16.18 10.59 9.96
N LYS A 210 -17.24 9.89 9.53
CA LYS A 210 -18.45 10.50 8.98
C LYS A 210 -19.19 11.35 10.02
N ASN A 211 -19.29 10.86 11.26
CA ASN A 211 -19.98 11.59 12.34
C ASN A 211 -19.24 12.87 12.77
N GLN A 212 -17.91 12.94 12.58
CA GLN A 212 -17.12 14.15 12.86
C GLN A 212 -17.23 15.23 11.76
N LEU A 213 -17.77 14.93 10.60
CA LEU A 213 -17.99 15.86 9.49
C LEU A 213 -19.43 16.46 9.51
N VAL A 214 -20.33 15.91 10.32
CA VAL A 214 -21.74 16.33 10.42
C VAL A 214 -21.98 17.22 11.65
N ASN A 215 -21.06 17.25 12.60
CA ASN A 215 -21.04 18.16 13.76
C ASN A 215 -20.01 19.27 13.57
#